data_89dc623614ac979b9fb961f0becc7d82
#
_entry.id   89dc623614ac979b9fb961f0becc7d82
#
_cell.length_a   1.000
_cell.length_b   1.000
_cell.length_c   1.000
_cell.angle_alpha   90.00
_cell.angle_beta   90.00
_cell.angle_gamma   90.00
#
_symmetry.space_group_name_H-M   'P 1'
#
loop_
_entity.id
_entity.type
_entity.pdbx_description
1 polymer ?
#
loop_
_entity_poly.entity_id
_entity_poly.type
_entity_poly.pdbx_seq_one_letter_code
_entity_poly.pdbx_strand_id
1 'polypeptide(L)'
;MLRRFMTKVLVSDPIDQAGIEILNQVAQVDQRTGLSEDELIGIIGDYDALMIRSGTQVTAAVIAAATKLKIIGRAGVGVDNVDVPVATQRGVLVVNSPEGNTIAAAEHALAMMLSLSRHVPQAHAGMRDGRWDRKKYVGNELYKKTLGVVGLGKIGSHVARVAQSMGMEVIAYDPFIAADRAQQMQVQLTELDALFRTADYVTLHIPRTKDTENLVDADLLRTMKPTARIVNCARGGVVDESAIAEAIREGVIAGAGLDVYASEPLAEDSPLRAVERGLVLTPHLGASTEEAQENVAIDVAEQIRDVLLGLPARSAVNIPGLSAEIMERLKPNLQLAETLGLLVSQLAGGHVKEMELRFQGEFASHPSQPHVIASLKGLLSAALGDSINYVNASLEAKARGIQVLEVKDESSRDFAGGSLQITTRGDQGNRSVTGAVFAGGELRITSIDAYPVNVTPSSHMLFTRHRDMPGIIGQLGSLLGEHNVNIASMQVGRKIVRGDAVMVLGIDDPIPASLLQAVIAIEGIQEAHPVAL
;
A
#
# COMPACT_ATOMS: atom_id res chain seq x y z
N MET A 1 30.77 17.98 13.65
CA MET A 1 30.24 18.59 12.41
C MET A 1 28.76 18.29 12.38
N LEU A 2 27.90 19.22 12.83
CA LEU A 2 26.44 19.07 12.80
C LEU A 2 25.99 19.04 11.33
N ARG A 3 25.63 17.86 10.79
CA ARG A 3 24.89 17.76 9.53
C ARG A 3 23.57 18.49 9.75
N ARG A 4 23.39 19.62 9.06
CA ARG A 4 22.12 20.32 8.99
C ARG A 4 21.19 19.44 8.14
N PHE A 5 20.37 18.60 8.78
CA PHE A 5 19.35 17.86 8.07
C PHE A 5 18.38 18.85 7.41
N MET A 6 18.17 18.71 6.13
CA MET A 6 17.17 19.52 5.40
C MET A 6 15.75 18.96 5.59
N THR A 7 15.63 17.67 5.91
CA THR A 7 14.37 16.95 6.14
C THR A 7 13.88 17.09 7.57
N LYS A 8 12.56 17.27 7.75
CA LYS A 8 11.91 17.41 9.06
C LYS A 8 10.83 16.35 9.23
N VAL A 9 10.79 15.75 10.41
CA VAL A 9 9.76 14.77 10.83
C VAL A 9 8.99 15.34 12.01
N LEU A 10 7.65 15.37 11.91
CA LEU A 10 6.78 15.64 13.02
C LEU A 10 6.33 14.31 13.66
N VAL A 11 6.43 14.21 14.97
CA VAL A 11 5.86 13.13 15.77
C VAL A 11 4.77 13.74 16.64
N SER A 12 3.49 13.44 16.33
CA SER A 12 2.34 14.11 16.96
C SER A 12 1.63 13.27 18.01
N ASP A 13 2.01 12.01 18.17
CA ASP A 13 1.55 11.12 19.26
C ASP A 13 2.74 10.62 20.09
N PRO A 14 2.52 10.13 21.33
CA PRO A 14 3.55 9.47 22.10
C PRO A 14 4.07 8.22 21.39
N ILE A 15 5.35 8.22 21.02
CA ILE A 15 6.06 7.16 20.31
C ILE A 15 7.24 6.69 21.18
N ASP A 16 7.51 5.38 21.14
CA ASP A 16 8.65 4.82 21.85
C ASP A 16 9.98 5.45 21.41
N GLN A 17 10.88 5.63 22.35
CA GLN A 17 12.15 6.31 22.16
C GLN A 17 13.02 5.63 21.09
N ALA A 18 12.94 4.29 20.96
CA ALA A 18 13.70 3.55 19.94
C ALA A 18 13.34 4.02 18.51
N GLY A 19 12.06 4.30 18.24
CA GLY A 19 11.64 4.86 16.95
C GLY A 19 12.16 6.29 16.72
N ILE A 20 12.15 7.13 17.76
CA ILE A 20 12.69 8.50 17.68
C ILE A 20 14.19 8.51 17.38
N GLU A 21 14.94 7.60 17.98
CA GLU A 21 16.39 7.47 17.76
C GLU A 21 16.73 7.09 16.31
N ILE A 22 15.92 6.24 15.68
CA ILE A 22 16.05 5.88 14.26
C ILE A 22 15.84 7.12 13.37
N LEU A 23 14.79 7.89 13.61
CA LEU A 23 14.47 9.09 12.82
C LEU A 23 15.53 10.19 12.97
N ASN A 24 16.08 10.37 14.18
CA ASN A 24 17.14 11.35 14.45
C ASN A 24 18.44 11.08 13.68
N GLN A 25 18.63 9.88 13.11
CA GLN A 25 19.80 9.58 12.28
C GLN A 25 19.75 10.27 10.92
N VAL A 26 18.53 10.59 10.42
CA VAL A 26 18.32 11.05 9.04
C VAL A 26 17.57 12.38 8.91
N ALA A 27 16.91 12.85 9.98
CA ALA A 27 16.06 14.04 9.96
C ALA A 27 16.12 14.82 11.27
N GLN A 28 15.67 16.07 11.24
CA GLN A 28 15.31 16.82 12.44
C GLN A 28 13.94 16.32 12.89
N VAL A 29 13.83 15.81 14.12
CA VAL A 29 12.58 15.29 14.69
C VAL A 29 12.02 16.29 15.71
N ASP A 30 10.80 16.76 15.44
CA ASP A 30 10.04 17.60 16.35
C ASP A 30 8.92 16.76 16.99
N GLN A 31 8.95 16.58 18.30
CA GLN A 31 7.92 15.86 19.05
C GLN A 31 6.91 16.88 19.61
N ARG A 32 5.67 16.86 19.12
CA ARG A 32 4.58 17.74 19.55
C ARG A 32 3.29 16.93 19.68
N THR A 33 3.05 16.42 20.86
CA THR A 33 1.89 15.56 21.17
C THR A 33 0.69 16.36 21.62
N GLY A 34 -0.53 15.82 21.39
CA GLY A 34 -1.79 16.42 21.87
C GLY A 34 -2.23 17.64 21.07
N LEU A 35 -1.76 17.80 19.83
CA LEU A 35 -2.18 18.89 18.95
C LEU A 35 -3.64 18.74 18.56
N SER A 36 -4.39 19.83 18.58
CA SER A 36 -5.67 19.94 17.90
C SER A 36 -5.49 19.90 16.38
N GLU A 37 -6.57 19.66 15.64
CA GLU A 37 -6.54 19.67 14.18
C GLU A 37 -6.04 21.01 13.62
N ASP A 38 -6.53 22.14 14.16
CA ASP A 38 -6.13 23.48 13.72
C ASP A 38 -4.64 23.76 13.99
N GLU A 39 -4.11 23.33 15.15
CA GLU A 39 -2.70 23.46 15.46
C GLU A 39 -1.85 22.61 14.51
N LEU A 40 -2.28 21.39 14.20
CA LEU A 40 -1.58 20.51 13.25
C LEU A 40 -1.60 21.11 11.84
N ILE A 41 -2.73 21.63 11.37
CA ILE A 41 -2.86 22.34 10.09
C ILE A 41 -1.88 23.52 10.01
N GLY A 42 -1.73 24.26 11.11
CA GLY A 42 -0.84 25.44 11.17
C GLY A 42 0.64 25.14 10.99
N ILE A 43 1.09 23.91 11.24
CA ILE A 43 2.52 23.58 11.24
C ILE A 43 2.92 22.51 10.23
N ILE A 44 2.01 21.63 9.79
CA ILE A 44 2.33 20.42 9.02
C ILE A 44 3.01 20.73 7.67
N GLY A 45 2.76 21.89 7.09
CA GLY A 45 3.37 22.32 5.83
C GLY A 45 4.89 22.43 5.83
N ASP A 46 5.54 22.43 7.00
CA ASP A 46 6.99 22.50 7.16
C ASP A 46 7.68 21.15 7.23
N TYR A 47 6.94 20.04 7.29
CA TYR A 47 7.46 18.70 7.52
C TYR A 47 7.41 17.81 6.27
N ASP A 48 8.44 17.00 6.09
CA ASP A 48 8.55 15.99 5.03
C ASP A 48 7.88 14.66 5.42
N ALA A 49 7.79 14.36 6.72
CA ALA A 49 7.17 13.15 7.23
C ALA A 49 6.37 13.43 8.52
N LEU A 50 5.31 12.65 8.70
CA LEU A 50 4.47 12.66 9.90
C LEU A 50 4.43 11.26 10.50
N MET A 51 4.74 11.11 11.79
CA MET A 51 4.61 9.85 12.53
C MET A 51 3.55 10.00 13.61
N ILE A 52 2.56 9.09 13.58
CA ILE A 52 1.40 9.11 14.46
C ILE A 52 1.10 7.74 15.08
N ARG A 53 0.19 7.73 16.04
CA ARG A 53 -0.56 6.56 16.52
C ARG A 53 -2.07 6.78 16.31
N SER A 54 -2.86 6.44 17.33
CA SER A 54 -4.33 6.57 17.28
C SER A 54 -4.86 7.93 17.74
N GLY A 55 -4.06 8.76 18.41
CA GLY A 55 -4.50 10.04 18.97
C GLY A 55 -4.66 11.13 17.93
N THR A 56 -3.77 11.18 16.95
CA THR A 56 -3.81 12.19 15.89
C THR A 56 -4.74 11.78 14.77
N GLN A 57 -5.66 12.66 14.38
CA GLN A 57 -6.52 12.50 13.19
C GLN A 57 -5.89 13.23 12.00
N VAL A 58 -5.57 12.50 10.93
CA VAL A 58 -5.01 13.07 9.69
C VAL A 58 -6.12 13.18 8.65
N THR A 59 -6.88 14.26 8.77
CA THR A 59 -8.04 14.55 7.93
C THR A 59 -7.63 15.09 6.55
N ALA A 60 -8.60 15.21 5.65
CA ALA A 60 -8.39 15.86 4.34
C ALA A 60 -7.84 17.29 4.49
N ALA A 61 -8.25 18.03 5.52
CA ALA A 61 -7.78 19.40 5.77
C ALA A 61 -6.29 19.42 6.19
N VAL A 62 -5.88 18.51 7.05
CA VAL A 62 -4.47 18.34 7.46
C VAL A 62 -3.61 18.00 6.24
N ILE A 63 -4.04 17.04 5.42
CA ILE A 63 -3.31 16.62 4.21
C ILE A 63 -3.24 17.78 3.18
N ALA A 64 -4.30 18.58 3.06
CA ALA A 64 -4.30 19.73 2.16
C ALA A 64 -3.28 20.80 2.56
N ALA A 65 -3.05 21.01 3.87
CA ALA A 65 -2.05 21.94 4.40
C ALA A 65 -0.61 21.41 4.31
N ALA A 66 -0.44 20.10 4.18
CA ALA A 66 0.85 19.41 4.22
C ALA A 66 1.59 19.47 2.87
N THR A 67 2.08 20.65 2.48
CA THR A 67 2.63 20.91 1.14
C THR A 67 3.95 20.19 0.84
N LYS A 68 4.72 19.79 1.86
CA LYS A 68 6.02 19.10 1.71
C LYS A 68 5.95 17.62 2.09
N LEU A 69 4.81 17.18 2.60
CA LEU A 69 4.69 15.85 3.19
C LEU A 69 4.81 14.75 2.13
N LYS A 70 5.72 13.82 2.36
CA LYS A 70 6.01 12.68 1.48
C LYS A 70 5.41 11.38 2.04
N ILE A 71 5.38 11.27 3.38
CA ILE A 71 4.98 10.04 4.06
C ILE A 71 4.27 10.32 5.39
N ILE A 72 3.24 9.54 5.65
CA ILE A 72 2.56 9.41 6.93
C ILE A 72 2.83 7.99 7.44
N GLY A 73 3.47 7.86 8.58
CA GLY A 73 3.70 6.58 9.25
C GLY A 73 2.80 6.43 10.47
N ARG A 74 1.92 5.43 10.46
CA ARG A 74 1.08 5.11 11.62
C ARG A 74 1.67 3.95 12.39
N ALA A 75 2.17 4.20 13.62
CA ALA A 75 2.71 3.18 14.51
C ALA A 75 1.57 2.29 15.07
N GLY A 76 1.23 1.26 14.31
CA GLY A 76 0.19 0.26 14.57
C GLY A 76 -0.39 -0.30 13.28
N VAL A 77 -1.38 -1.20 13.38
CA VAL A 77 -1.93 -1.95 12.22
C VAL A 77 -2.98 -1.15 11.45
N GLY A 78 -3.99 -0.61 12.13
CA GLY A 78 -5.07 0.15 11.47
C GLY A 78 -4.59 1.53 11.02
N VAL A 79 -5.28 2.09 10.04
CA VAL A 79 -5.05 3.46 9.54
C VAL A 79 -6.36 4.26 9.48
N ASP A 80 -7.30 3.88 10.32
CA ASP A 80 -8.67 4.44 10.34
C ASP A 80 -8.70 5.95 10.67
N ASN A 81 -7.64 6.46 11.31
CA ASN A 81 -7.44 7.86 11.63
C ASN A 81 -6.67 8.65 10.55
N VAL A 82 -6.46 8.08 9.36
CA VAL A 82 -5.83 8.74 8.22
C VAL A 82 -6.79 8.72 7.03
N ASP A 83 -7.02 9.87 6.40
CA ASP A 83 -7.75 9.95 5.12
C ASP A 83 -6.85 9.43 3.98
N VAL A 84 -6.77 8.09 3.88
CA VAL A 84 -5.92 7.39 2.90
C VAL A 84 -6.27 7.76 1.46
N PRO A 85 -7.55 7.88 1.05
CA PRO A 85 -7.91 8.35 -0.29
C PRO A 85 -7.33 9.72 -0.63
N VAL A 86 -7.44 10.71 0.25
CA VAL A 86 -6.90 12.06 0.03
C VAL A 86 -5.37 12.04 0.05
N ALA A 87 -4.75 11.27 0.96
CA ALA A 87 -3.28 11.09 0.98
C ALA A 87 -2.79 10.53 -0.36
N THR A 88 -3.49 9.52 -0.90
CA THR A 88 -3.16 8.91 -2.20
C THR A 88 -3.28 9.92 -3.34
N GLN A 89 -4.36 10.69 -3.37
CA GLN A 89 -4.58 11.74 -4.37
C GLN A 89 -3.48 12.81 -4.35
N ARG A 90 -2.97 13.15 -3.17
CA ARG A 90 -1.87 14.10 -2.98
C ARG A 90 -0.48 13.49 -3.18
N GLY A 91 -0.40 12.19 -3.47
CA GLY A 91 0.87 11.48 -3.63
C GLY A 91 1.62 11.26 -2.31
N VAL A 92 0.94 11.37 -1.16
CA VAL A 92 1.52 11.11 0.16
C VAL A 92 1.43 9.62 0.47
N LEU A 93 2.58 9.00 0.72
CA LEU A 93 2.67 7.60 1.08
C LEU A 93 2.13 7.37 2.50
N VAL A 94 1.28 6.37 2.68
CA VAL A 94 0.81 5.94 3.99
C VAL A 94 1.38 4.57 4.31
N VAL A 95 2.10 4.47 5.43
CA VAL A 95 2.67 3.21 5.93
C VAL A 95 2.17 2.89 7.33
N ASN A 96 2.11 1.60 7.63
CA ASN A 96 1.73 1.09 8.94
C ASN A 96 2.69 -0.02 9.39
N SER A 97 2.43 -0.60 10.58
CA SER A 97 3.13 -1.78 11.08
C SER A 97 2.15 -2.96 11.19
N PRO A 98 2.00 -3.79 10.14
CA PRO A 98 0.99 -4.83 10.09
C PRO A 98 1.30 -6.05 10.96
N GLU A 99 2.49 -6.16 11.52
CA GLU A 99 2.95 -7.29 12.34
C GLU A 99 3.30 -6.91 13.78
N GLY A 100 3.62 -5.65 14.04
CA GLY A 100 4.26 -5.21 15.28
C GLY A 100 3.44 -5.45 16.55
N ASN A 101 2.10 -5.59 16.46
CA ASN A 101 1.23 -5.88 17.61
C ASN A 101 0.49 -7.22 17.51
N THR A 102 0.89 -8.11 16.58
CA THR A 102 0.14 -9.38 16.33
C THR A 102 0.03 -10.23 17.58
N ILE A 103 1.11 -10.39 18.33
CA ILE A 103 1.15 -11.22 19.55
C ILE A 103 0.31 -10.56 20.65
N ALA A 104 0.52 -9.28 20.92
CA ALA A 104 -0.21 -8.52 21.94
C ALA A 104 -1.74 -8.59 21.72
N ALA A 105 -2.22 -8.34 20.50
CA ALA A 105 -3.64 -8.43 20.18
C ALA A 105 -4.21 -9.85 20.33
N ALA A 106 -3.45 -10.86 19.94
CA ALA A 106 -3.86 -12.25 20.10
C ALA A 106 -3.95 -12.66 21.57
N GLU A 107 -2.96 -12.31 22.38
CA GLU A 107 -2.95 -12.56 23.83
C GLU A 107 -4.08 -11.81 24.53
N HIS A 108 -4.36 -10.57 24.13
CA HIS A 108 -5.47 -9.81 24.69
C HIS A 108 -6.83 -10.45 24.37
N ALA A 109 -7.05 -10.93 23.14
CA ALA A 109 -8.27 -11.66 22.79
C ALA A 109 -8.45 -12.94 23.64
N LEU A 110 -7.36 -13.69 23.86
CA LEU A 110 -7.38 -14.85 24.75
C LEU A 110 -7.62 -14.48 26.21
N ALA A 111 -7.04 -13.38 26.69
CA ALA A 111 -7.26 -12.86 28.04
C ALA A 111 -8.73 -12.46 28.24
N MET A 112 -9.35 -11.80 27.25
CA MET A 112 -10.76 -11.45 27.24
C MET A 112 -11.65 -12.73 27.29
N MET A 113 -11.31 -13.74 26.48
CA MET A 113 -12.01 -15.04 26.46
C MET A 113 -11.94 -15.74 27.83
N LEU A 114 -10.76 -15.80 28.44
CA LEU A 114 -10.56 -16.37 29.76
C LEU A 114 -11.27 -15.57 30.86
N SER A 115 -11.23 -14.25 30.77
CA SER A 115 -11.91 -13.35 31.71
C SER A 115 -13.43 -13.55 31.70
N LEU A 116 -14.02 -13.69 30.51
CA LEU A 116 -15.44 -14.04 30.34
C LEU A 116 -15.77 -15.43 30.91
N SER A 117 -14.94 -16.42 30.63
CA SER A 117 -15.16 -17.81 31.04
C SER A 117 -15.12 -17.98 32.54
N ARG A 118 -14.31 -17.21 33.24
CA ARG A 118 -14.01 -17.36 34.66
C ARG A 118 -14.50 -16.18 35.52
N HIS A 119 -15.19 -15.19 34.93
CA HIS A 119 -15.73 -14.00 35.62
C HIS A 119 -14.65 -13.21 36.39
N VAL A 120 -13.42 -13.15 35.85
CA VAL A 120 -12.25 -12.59 36.57
C VAL A 120 -12.45 -11.13 36.99
N PRO A 121 -12.90 -10.19 36.13
CA PRO A 121 -13.10 -8.79 36.54
C PRO A 121 -14.14 -8.63 37.64
N GLN A 122 -15.25 -9.33 37.52
CA GLN A 122 -16.36 -9.25 38.48
C GLN A 122 -15.98 -9.88 39.85
N ALA A 123 -15.26 -10.98 39.81
CA ALA A 123 -14.77 -11.65 41.03
C ALA A 123 -13.73 -10.74 41.74
N HIS A 124 -12.83 -10.12 40.99
CA HIS A 124 -11.85 -9.16 41.52
C HIS A 124 -12.53 -7.96 42.18
N ALA A 125 -13.50 -7.33 41.48
CA ALA A 125 -14.28 -6.23 42.03
C ALA A 125 -15.00 -6.66 43.34
N GLY A 126 -15.65 -7.83 43.34
CA GLY A 126 -16.31 -8.38 44.53
C GLY A 126 -15.35 -8.55 45.72
N MET A 127 -14.15 -9.06 45.47
CA MET A 127 -13.13 -9.22 46.52
C MET A 127 -12.66 -7.86 47.08
N ARG A 128 -12.46 -6.88 46.24
CA ARG A 128 -12.11 -5.50 46.68
C ARG A 128 -13.19 -4.87 47.54
N ASP A 129 -14.46 -5.20 47.28
CA ASP A 129 -15.62 -4.76 48.06
C ASP A 129 -15.84 -5.61 49.32
N GLY A 130 -14.93 -6.52 49.66
CA GLY A 130 -15.00 -7.37 50.86
C GLY A 130 -15.98 -8.55 50.72
N ARG A 131 -16.45 -8.90 49.52
CA ARG A 131 -17.38 -10.00 49.27
C ARG A 131 -16.65 -11.31 48.95
N TRP A 132 -17.10 -12.40 49.54
CA TRP A 132 -16.57 -13.76 49.32
C TRP A 132 -17.61 -14.68 48.66
N ASP A 133 -17.99 -14.37 47.40
CA ASP A 133 -19.16 -14.97 46.72
C ASP A 133 -18.79 -16.12 45.78
N ARG A 134 -18.13 -17.17 46.24
CA ARG A 134 -17.62 -18.31 45.43
C ARG A 134 -18.69 -18.88 44.47
N LYS A 135 -19.93 -19.07 44.97
CA LYS A 135 -21.01 -19.69 44.20
C LYS A 135 -21.49 -18.81 43.03
N LYS A 136 -21.30 -17.51 43.12
CA LYS A 136 -21.73 -16.53 42.10
C LYS A 136 -20.83 -16.56 40.86
N TYR A 137 -19.59 -17.01 41.00
CA TYR A 137 -18.56 -16.97 39.97
C TYR A 137 -18.15 -18.37 39.46
N VAL A 138 -19.11 -19.30 39.39
CA VAL A 138 -18.91 -20.61 38.75
C VAL A 138 -18.78 -20.36 37.24
N GLY A 139 -17.61 -20.65 36.67
CA GLY A 139 -17.28 -20.41 35.26
C GLY A 139 -17.29 -21.70 34.43
N ASN A 140 -16.76 -21.57 33.23
CA ASN A 140 -16.61 -22.66 32.25
C ASN A 140 -15.14 -22.88 31.90
N GLU A 141 -14.81 -24.12 31.51
CA GLU A 141 -13.52 -24.43 30.89
C GLU A 141 -13.57 -24.19 29.38
N LEU A 142 -12.43 -23.85 28.80
CA LEU A 142 -12.27 -23.77 27.33
C LEU A 142 -11.97 -25.16 26.72
N TYR A 143 -11.46 -26.07 27.49
CA TYR A 143 -11.13 -27.44 27.09
C TYR A 143 -12.33 -28.14 26.44
N LYS A 144 -12.14 -28.74 25.27
CA LYS A 144 -13.18 -29.40 24.45
C LYS A 144 -14.34 -28.49 24.03
N LYS A 145 -14.15 -27.18 24.04
CA LYS A 145 -15.09 -26.20 23.45
C LYS A 145 -14.70 -25.87 22.02
N THR A 146 -15.68 -25.52 21.21
CA THR A 146 -15.45 -25.07 19.83
C THR A 146 -15.22 -23.58 19.81
N LEU A 147 -14.06 -23.16 19.27
CA LEU A 147 -13.75 -21.77 18.95
C LEU A 147 -14.03 -21.50 17.47
N GLY A 148 -14.91 -20.56 17.17
CA GLY A 148 -15.10 -19.98 15.85
C GLY A 148 -14.20 -18.77 15.67
N VAL A 149 -13.31 -18.82 14.69
CA VAL A 149 -12.40 -17.71 14.34
C VAL A 149 -12.91 -17.05 13.06
N VAL A 150 -13.32 -15.79 13.14
CA VAL A 150 -13.71 -14.98 11.97
C VAL A 150 -12.51 -14.17 11.53
N GLY A 151 -11.88 -14.59 10.43
CA GLY A 151 -10.62 -14.04 9.90
C GLY A 151 -9.38 -14.82 10.40
N LEU A 152 -8.75 -15.59 9.51
CA LEU A 152 -7.51 -16.35 9.73
C LEU A 152 -6.25 -15.60 9.25
N GLY A 153 -6.25 -14.26 9.38
CA GLY A 153 -5.06 -13.44 9.20
C GLY A 153 -3.99 -13.73 10.26
N LYS A 154 -3.01 -12.86 10.43
CA LYS A 154 -1.89 -13.05 11.37
C LYS A 154 -2.34 -13.25 12.81
N ILE A 155 -3.26 -12.40 13.29
CA ILE A 155 -3.79 -12.46 14.67
C ILE A 155 -4.67 -13.69 14.84
N GLY A 156 -5.68 -13.90 13.98
CA GLY A 156 -6.59 -15.04 14.09
C GLY A 156 -5.89 -16.40 14.00
N SER A 157 -4.87 -16.51 13.15
CA SER A 157 -4.03 -17.71 13.08
C SER A 157 -3.26 -17.98 14.38
N HIS A 158 -2.77 -16.94 15.04
CA HIS A 158 -2.08 -17.07 16.32
C HIS A 158 -3.05 -17.51 17.44
N VAL A 159 -4.22 -16.85 17.52
CA VAL A 159 -5.28 -17.23 18.47
C VAL A 159 -5.72 -18.67 18.25
N ALA A 160 -5.96 -19.10 17.00
CA ALA A 160 -6.32 -20.46 16.66
C ALA A 160 -5.30 -21.48 17.20
N ARG A 161 -4.00 -21.25 16.94
CA ARG A 161 -2.91 -22.12 17.41
C ARG A 161 -2.86 -22.24 18.94
N VAL A 162 -3.00 -21.11 19.66
CA VAL A 162 -2.98 -21.12 21.13
C VAL A 162 -4.23 -21.81 21.68
N ALA A 163 -5.41 -21.56 21.12
CA ALA A 163 -6.65 -22.21 21.51
C ALA A 163 -6.60 -23.72 21.30
N GLN A 164 -6.02 -24.21 20.21
CA GLN A 164 -5.76 -25.64 19.98
C GLN A 164 -4.86 -26.22 21.08
N SER A 165 -3.80 -25.48 21.46
CA SER A 165 -2.90 -25.90 22.56
C SER A 165 -3.62 -25.95 23.91
N MET A 166 -4.69 -25.18 24.09
CA MET A 166 -5.58 -25.24 25.27
C MET A 166 -6.63 -26.36 25.16
N GLY A 167 -6.61 -27.17 24.11
CA GLY A 167 -7.53 -28.29 23.88
C GLY A 167 -8.90 -27.88 23.34
N MET A 168 -9.02 -26.74 22.71
CA MET A 168 -10.22 -26.33 21.95
C MET A 168 -10.23 -26.94 20.55
N GLU A 169 -11.43 -27.18 20.02
CA GLU A 169 -11.65 -27.44 18.59
C GLU A 169 -11.79 -26.10 17.88
N VAL A 170 -11.07 -25.91 16.76
CA VAL A 170 -11.07 -24.64 16.04
C VAL A 170 -11.70 -24.78 14.66
N ILE A 171 -12.74 -24.00 14.41
CA ILE A 171 -13.35 -23.79 13.11
C ILE A 171 -13.17 -22.34 12.69
N ALA A 172 -13.12 -22.04 11.39
CA ALA A 172 -12.91 -20.67 10.94
C ALA A 172 -13.73 -20.30 9.71
N TYR A 173 -14.02 -19.02 9.58
CA TYR A 173 -14.52 -18.38 8.38
C TYR A 173 -13.50 -17.35 7.91
N ASP A 174 -13.00 -17.52 6.69
CA ASP A 174 -12.15 -16.55 6.00
C ASP A 174 -12.30 -16.73 4.49
N PRO A 175 -12.91 -15.77 3.77
CA PRO A 175 -13.16 -15.89 2.33
C PRO A 175 -11.89 -15.75 1.48
N PHE A 176 -10.75 -15.36 2.06
CA PHE A 176 -9.52 -15.07 1.32
C PHE A 176 -8.41 -16.09 1.56
N ILE A 177 -8.54 -16.97 2.56
CA ILE A 177 -7.50 -17.96 2.86
C ILE A 177 -7.60 -19.16 1.93
N ALA A 178 -6.46 -19.64 1.43
CA ALA A 178 -6.42 -20.89 0.68
C ALA A 178 -6.73 -22.09 1.60
N ALA A 179 -7.53 -23.04 1.12
CA ALA A 179 -7.93 -24.23 1.90
C ALA A 179 -6.73 -25.03 2.41
N ASP A 180 -5.68 -25.19 1.59
CA ASP A 180 -4.44 -25.90 1.97
C ASP A 180 -3.74 -25.24 3.17
N ARG A 181 -3.78 -23.92 3.26
CA ARG A 181 -3.20 -23.18 4.39
C ARG A 181 -3.97 -23.42 5.68
N ALA A 182 -5.30 -23.40 5.63
CA ALA A 182 -6.14 -23.72 6.78
C ALA A 182 -5.94 -25.19 7.24
N GLN A 183 -5.80 -26.12 6.29
CA GLN A 183 -5.52 -27.53 6.58
C GLN A 183 -4.16 -27.71 7.25
N GLN A 184 -3.11 -27.03 6.82
CA GLN A 184 -1.80 -27.03 7.47
C GLN A 184 -1.85 -26.52 8.91
N MET A 185 -2.78 -25.61 9.21
CA MET A 185 -3.04 -25.10 10.56
C MET A 185 -3.96 -26.01 11.37
N GLN A 186 -4.44 -27.12 10.81
CA GLN A 186 -5.43 -28.01 11.41
C GLN A 186 -6.73 -27.27 11.81
N VAL A 187 -7.16 -26.31 10.99
CA VAL A 187 -8.39 -25.53 11.18
C VAL A 187 -9.39 -25.91 10.08
N GLN A 188 -10.60 -26.26 10.48
CA GLN A 188 -11.69 -26.54 9.54
C GLN A 188 -12.33 -25.21 9.09
N LEU A 189 -12.34 -24.95 7.78
CA LEU A 189 -13.10 -23.84 7.21
C LEU A 189 -14.59 -24.18 7.15
N THR A 190 -15.43 -23.18 7.40
CA THR A 190 -16.87 -23.28 7.36
C THR A 190 -17.51 -21.95 6.95
N GLU A 191 -18.79 -21.98 6.57
CA GLU A 191 -19.56 -20.76 6.31
C GLU A 191 -19.85 -20.00 7.60
N LEU A 192 -20.02 -18.66 7.51
CA LEU A 192 -20.20 -17.77 8.64
C LEU A 192 -21.37 -18.21 9.55
N ASP A 193 -22.53 -18.44 8.98
CA ASP A 193 -23.74 -18.90 9.70
C ASP A 193 -23.53 -20.22 10.43
N ALA A 194 -22.83 -21.17 9.80
CA ALA A 194 -22.55 -22.46 10.40
C ALA A 194 -21.55 -22.32 11.56
N LEU A 195 -20.57 -21.42 11.43
CA LEU A 195 -19.63 -21.09 12.52
C LEU A 195 -20.38 -20.56 13.74
N PHE A 196 -21.27 -19.58 13.58
CA PHE A 196 -22.01 -18.98 14.68
C PHE A 196 -22.95 -19.97 15.37
N ARG A 197 -23.60 -20.86 14.60
CA ARG A 197 -24.44 -21.94 15.16
C ARG A 197 -23.66 -22.98 15.95
N THR A 198 -22.41 -23.25 15.56
CA THR A 198 -21.62 -24.36 16.11
C THR A 198 -20.72 -23.96 17.26
N ALA A 199 -20.17 -22.72 17.22
CA ALA A 199 -19.18 -22.27 18.16
C ALA A 199 -19.72 -22.08 19.60
N ASP A 200 -18.89 -22.39 20.59
CA ASP A 200 -19.08 -22.01 21.98
C ASP A 200 -18.46 -20.64 22.28
N TYR A 201 -17.41 -20.31 21.56
CA TYR A 201 -16.77 -18.98 21.56
C TYR A 201 -16.54 -18.53 20.13
N VAL A 202 -16.79 -17.26 19.86
CA VAL A 202 -16.46 -16.61 18.57
C VAL A 202 -15.48 -15.49 18.85
N THR A 203 -14.41 -15.42 18.05
CA THR A 203 -13.43 -14.33 18.11
C THR A 203 -13.27 -13.70 16.73
N LEU A 204 -13.28 -12.36 16.69
CA LEU A 204 -13.27 -11.59 15.46
C LEU A 204 -11.89 -11.01 15.22
N HIS A 205 -11.35 -11.21 13.99
CA HIS A 205 -10.04 -10.74 13.56
C HIS A 205 -10.09 -10.22 12.12
N ILE A 206 -11.11 -9.42 11.83
CA ILE A 206 -11.39 -8.84 10.51
C ILE A 206 -11.35 -7.31 10.56
N PRO A 207 -11.01 -6.63 9.45
CA PRO A 207 -11.10 -5.17 9.35
C PRO A 207 -12.58 -4.71 9.31
N ARG A 208 -12.82 -3.44 9.64
CA ARG A 208 -14.09 -2.78 9.35
C ARG A 208 -14.10 -2.31 7.90
N THR A 209 -15.04 -2.79 7.14
CA THR A 209 -15.33 -2.41 5.75
C THR A 209 -16.84 -2.24 5.59
N LYS A 210 -17.30 -1.85 4.40
CA LYS A 210 -18.75 -1.81 4.10
C LYS A 210 -19.42 -3.17 4.25
N ASP A 211 -18.69 -4.26 3.95
CA ASP A 211 -19.22 -5.63 4.01
C ASP A 211 -19.15 -6.24 5.40
N THR A 212 -18.33 -5.68 6.30
CA THR A 212 -18.14 -6.17 7.67
C THR A 212 -18.73 -5.23 8.74
N GLU A 213 -19.27 -4.08 8.34
CA GLU A 213 -19.95 -3.18 9.25
C GLU A 213 -21.23 -3.83 9.75
N ASN A 214 -21.39 -3.90 11.09
CA ASN A 214 -22.47 -4.62 11.76
C ASN A 214 -22.66 -6.07 11.28
N LEU A 215 -21.57 -6.73 10.89
CA LEU A 215 -21.60 -8.13 10.47
C LEU A 215 -22.23 -9.02 11.53
N VAL A 216 -21.94 -8.73 12.81
CA VAL A 216 -22.55 -9.43 13.95
C VAL A 216 -23.76 -8.61 14.41
N ASP A 217 -24.89 -8.87 13.78
CA ASP A 217 -26.18 -8.25 14.04
C ASP A 217 -27.10 -9.13 14.92
N ALA A 218 -28.32 -8.65 15.17
CA ALA A 218 -29.31 -9.37 15.98
C ALA A 218 -29.70 -10.72 15.37
N ASP A 219 -29.75 -10.86 14.05
CA ASP A 219 -30.18 -12.10 13.40
C ASP A 219 -29.09 -13.16 13.51
N LEU A 220 -27.85 -12.77 13.31
CA LEU A 220 -26.70 -13.67 13.48
C LEU A 220 -26.54 -14.10 14.95
N LEU A 221 -26.71 -13.18 15.91
CA LEU A 221 -26.68 -13.47 17.34
C LEU A 221 -27.73 -14.52 17.76
N ARG A 222 -28.96 -14.44 17.21
CA ARG A 222 -30.03 -15.42 17.48
C ARG A 222 -29.70 -16.83 17.02
N THR A 223 -28.76 -17.01 16.09
CA THR A 223 -28.35 -18.34 15.62
C THR A 223 -27.41 -19.03 16.59
N MET A 224 -26.81 -18.31 17.52
CA MET A 224 -25.81 -18.82 18.43
C MET A 224 -26.41 -19.70 19.54
N LYS A 225 -25.54 -20.50 20.16
CA LYS A 225 -25.91 -21.22 21.38
C LYS A 225 -26.18 -20.24 22.54
N PRO A 226 -27.16 -20.45 23.39
CA PRO A 226 -27.39 -19.58 24.57
C PRO A 226 -26.19 -19.56 25.55
N THR A 227 -25.29 -20.53 25.45
CA THR A 227 -24.06 -20.60 26.25
C THR A 227 -22.86 -19.93 25.55
N ALA A 228 -23.02 -19.48 24.30
CA ALA A 228 -21.92 -18.95 23.49
C ALA A 228 -21.49 -17.55 23.96
N ARG A 229 -20.25 -17.20 23.64
CA ARG A 229 -19.63 -15.91 23.94
C ARG A 229 -18.90 -15.37 22.72
N ILE A 230 -18.88 -14.05 22.60
CA ILE A 230 -18.16 -13.35 21.51
C ILE A 230 -17.03 -12.52 22.10
N VAL A 231 -15.89 -12.49 21.39
CA VAL A 231 -14.76 -11.60 21.69
C VAL A 231 -14.46 -10.74 20.45
N ASN A 232 -14.43 -9.42 20.63
CA ASN A 232 -14.01 -8.48 19.61
C ASN A 232 -12.86 -7.58 20.12
N CYS A 233 -11.65 -7.89 19.70
CA CYS A 233 -10.46 -7.07 19.87
C CYS A 233 -9.90 -6.61 18.49
N ALA A 234 -10.75 -6.58 17.45
CA ALA A 234 -10.36 -6.24 16.09
C ALA A 234 -10.71 -4.79 15.74
N ARG A 235 -12.00 -4.51 15.46
CA ARG A 235 -12.49 -3.17 15.12
C ARG A 235 -13.88 -2.93 15.69
N GLY A 236 -14.10 -1.70 16.18
CA GLY A 236 -15.45 -1.22 16.52
C GLY A 236 -16.34 -1.13 15.29
N GLY A 237 -17.64 -1.29 15.47
CA GLY A 237 -18.62 -1.28 14.39
C GLY A 237 -18.71 -2.56 13.56
N VAL A 238 -17.90 -3.60 13.85
CA VAL A 238 -18.09 -4.96 13.29
C VAL A 238 -19.23 -5.67 14.01
N VAL A 239 -19.42 -5.37 15.28
CA VAL A 239 -20.51 -5.86 16.12
C VAL A 239 -21.50 -4.71 16.33
N ASP A 240 -22.79 -4.96 16.12
CA ASP A 240 -23.86 -4.04 16.53
C ASP A 240 -23.94 -4.03 18.07
N GLU A 241 -23.55 -2.89 18.67
CA GLU A 241 -23.48 -2.71 20.12
C GLU A 241 -24.85 -2.78 20.80
N SER A 242 -25.89 -2.34 20.13
CA SER A 242 -27.26 -2.41 20.63
C SER A 242 -27.77 -3.84 20.61
N ALA A 243 -27.55 -4.55 19.50
CA ALA A 243 -27.95 -5.93 19.34
C ALA A 243 -27.26 -6.86 20.34
N ILE A 244 -25.95 -6.69 20.55
CA ILE A 244 -25.21 -7.55 21.49
C ILE A 244 -25.57 -7.26 22.95
N ALA A 245 -25.84 -5.99 23.31
CA ALA A 245 -26.29 -5.62 24.64
C ALA A 245 -27.67 -6.24 24.95
N GLU A 246 -28.59 -6.21 23.98
CA GLU A 246 -29.92 -6.83 24.10
C GLU A 246 -29.81 -8.36 24.18
N ALA A 247 -29.02 -8.97 23.28
CA ALA A 247 -28.83 -10.43 23.25
C ALA A 247 -28.29 -10.98 24.58
N ILE A 248 -27.40 -10.25 25.26
CA ILE A 248 -26.88 -10.63 26.57
C ILE A 248 -27.96 -10.47 27.65
N ARG A 249 -28.70 -9.35 27.64
CA ARG A 249 -29.78 -9.09 28.63
C ARG A 249 -30.91 -10.11 28.54
N GLU A 250 -31.27 -10.50 27.32
CA GLU A 250 -32.32 -11.49 27.06
C GLU A 250 -31.84 -12.96 27.19
N GLY A 251 -30.53 -13.17 27.38
CA GLY A 251 -29.95 -14.52 27.50
C GLY A 251 -29.90 -15.29 26.17
N VAL A 252 -29.94 -14.59 25.03
CA VAL A 252 -29.73 -15.17 23.70
C VAL A 252 -28.32 -15.72 23.60
N ILE A 253 -27.32 -15.01 24.17
CA ILE A 253 -25.95 -15.46 24.35
C ILE A 253 -25.50 -15.26 25.78
N ALA A 254 -24.46 -15.98 26.20
CA ALA A 254 -23.95 -15.94 27.60
C ALA A 254 -23.09 -14.71 27.89
N GLY A 255 -22.55 -14.03 26.84
CA GLY A 255 -21.77 -12.83 27.07
C GLY A 255 -20.86 -12.40 25.93
N ALA A 256 -20.21 -11.25 26.13
CA ALA A 256 -19.24 -10.70 25.18
C ALA A 256 -18.04 -10.05 25.88
N GLY A 257 -16.90 -10.07 25.20
CA GLY A 257 -15.69 -9.31 25.54
C GLY A 257 -15.39 -8.31 24.42
N LEU A 258 -15.45 -7.02 24.72
CA LEU A 258 -15.28 -5.97 23.74
C LEU A 258 -14.12 -5.05 24.16
N ASP A 259 -13.14 -4.94 23.30
CA ASP A 259 -11.98 -4.05 23.45
C ASP A 259 -12.09 -2.81 22.55
N VAL A 260 -12.98 -2.85 21.55
CA VAL A 260 -13.15 -1.84 20.52
C VAL A 260 -14.62 -1.46 20.34
N TYR A 261 -14.87 -0.22 19.94
CA TYR A 261 -16.22 0.37 19.92
C TYR A 261 -16.49 1.15 18.62
N ALA A 262 -17.75 1.28 18.26
CA ALA A 262 -18.16 2.06 17.08
C ALA A 262 -17.75 3.53 17.18
N SER A 263 -17.74 4.07 18.39
CA SER A 263 -17.20 5.39 18.74
C SER A 263 -16.25 5.25 19.94
N GLU A 264 -15.05 5.76 19.81
CA GLU A 264 -14.02 5.76 20.85
C GLU A 264 -13.63 7.20 21.21
N PRO A 265 -13.71 7.59 22.50
CA PRO A 265 -14.10 6.82 23.69
C PRO A 265 -15.54 6.35 23.66
N LEU A 266 -15.83 5.19 24.35
CA LEU A 266 -17.18 4.64 24.49
C LEU A 266 -18.12 5.70 25.11
N ALA A 267 -19.20 6.03 24.42
CA ALA A 267 -20.17 7.04 24.83
C ALA A 267 -20.77 6.77 26.23
N GLU A 268 -21.13 7.83 26.96
CA GLU A 268 -21.69 7.69 28.31
C GLU A 268 -23.05 6.99 28.30
N ASP A 269 -23.84 7.18 27.26
CA ASP A 269 -25.17 6.60 27.04
C ASP A 269 -25.14 5.26 26.27
N SER A 270 -23.95 4.69 26.03
CA SER A 270 -23.84 3.42 25.33
C SER A 270 -24.65 2.30 26.02
N PRO A 271 -25.44 1.51 25.25
CA PRO A 271 -26.24 0.40 25.79
C PRO A 271 -25.38 -0.66 26.45
N LEU A 272 -24.10 -0.77 26.11
CA LEU A 272 -23.14 -1.70 26.72
C LEU A 272 -22.92 -1.39 28.20
N ARG A 273 -22.97 -0.12 28.62
CA ARG A 273 -22.76 0.27 30.03
C ARG A 273 -23.91 -0.19 30.94
N ALA A 274 -25.09 -0.45 30.39
CA ALA A 274 -26.25 -0.93 31.12
C ALA A 274 -26.28 -2.46 31.29
N VAL A 275 -25.32 -3.20 30.71
CA VAL A 275 -25.25 -4.65 30.82
C VAL A 275 -24.50 -5.03 32.11
N GLU A 276 -25.22 -5.54 33.11
CA GLU A 276 -24.68 -5.85 34.43
C GLU A 276 -23.83 -7.14 34.48
N ARG A 277 -24.11 -8.11 33.61
CA ARG A 277 -23.50 -9.45 33.63
C ARG A 277 -23.18 -9.93 32.22
N GLY A 278 -22.22 -10.83 32.14
CA GLY A 278 -21.85 -11.43 30.84
C GLY A 278 -21.03 -10.50 29.95
N LEU A 279 -20.61 -9.31 30.41
CA LEU A 279 -19.85 -8.36 29.62
C LEU A 279 -18.50 -8.05 30.27
N VAL A 280 -17.44 -8.02 29.46
CA VAL A 280 -16.10 -7.52 29.81
C VAL A 280 -15.73 -6.45 28.79
N LEU A 281 -15.40 -5.25 29.26
CA LEU A 281 -15.02 -4.10 28.46
C LEU A 281 -13.61 -3.66 28.81
N THR A 282 -12.81 -3.34 27.78
CA THR A 282 -11.47 -2.75 27.91
C THR A 282 -11.31 -1.59 26.93
N PRO A 283 -10.52 -0.54 27.25
CA PRO A 283 -10.44 0.69 26.47
C PRO A 283 -9.38 0.58 25.36
N HIS A 284 -9.60 -0.31 24.40
CA HIS A 284 -8.75 -0.54 23.21
C HIS A 284 -7.30 -0.86 23.56
N LEU A 285 -7.10 -1.93 24.35
CA LEU A 285 -5.81 -2.36 24.89
C LEU A 285 -5.08 -3.41 24.04
N GLY A 286 -5.66 -3.87 22.92
CA GLY A 286 -5.12 -4.96 22.12
C GLY A 286 -3.66 -4.78 21.67
N ALA A 287 -3.20 -3.54 21.52
CA ALA A 287 -1.80 -3.20 21.18
C ALA A 287 -1.04 -2.49 22.32
N SER A 288 -1.60 -2.47 23.54
CA SER A 288 -1.05 -1.69 24.65
C SER A 288 -0.13 -2.52 25.54
N THR A 289 0.94 -3.06 24.96
CA THR A 289 2.07 -3.67 25.67
C THR A 289 3.36 -2.92 25.36
N GLU A 290 4.37 -2.99 26.24
CA GLU A 290 5.67 -2.35 26.04
C GLU A 290 6.31 -2.83 24.74
N GLU A 291 6.33 -4.15 24.51
CA GLU A 291 6.92 -4.77 23.33
C GLU A 291 6.19 -4.38 22.03
N ALA A 292 4.86 -4.35 22.04
CA ALA A 292 4.11 -3.94 20.86
C ALA A 292 4.36 -2.46 20.52
N GLN A 293 4.42 -1.59 21.52
CA GLN A 293 4.68 -0.17 21.34
C GLN A 293 6.09 0.11 20.79
N GLU A 294 7.10 -0.59 21.31
CA GLU A 294 8.46 -0.53 20.81
C GLU A 294 8.54 -1.07 19.36
N ASN A 295 7.99 -2.26 19.10
CA ASN A 295 8.05 -2.90 17.79
C ASN A 295 7.38 -2.06 16.70
N VAL A 296 6.18 -1.51 16.93
CA VAL A 296 5.51 -0.66 15.93
C VAL A 296 6.23 0.67 15.72
N ALA A 297 6.88 1.22 16.76
CA ALA A 297 7.64 2.46 16.65
C ALA A 297 8.89 2.24 15.79
N ILE A 298 9.66 1.18 16.05
CA ILE A 298 10.84 0.81 15.27
C ILE A 298 10.47 0.57 13.80
N ASP A 299 9.47 -0.30 13.56
CA ASP A 299 9.09 -0.68 12.20
C ASP A 299 8.66 0.53 11.36
N VAL A 300 7.83 1.41 11.90
CA VAL A 300 7.36 2.61 11.18
C VAL A 300 8.47 3.65 11.03
N ALA A 301 9.31 3.84 12.05
CA ALA A 301 10.44 4.77 11.97
C ALA A 301 11.46 4.35 10.90
N GLU A 302 11.74 3.05 10.79
CA GLU A 302 12.60 2.51 9.72
C GLU A 302 12.00 2.75 8.34
N GLN A 303 10.70 2.55 8.15
CA GLN A 303 10.03 2.81 6.89
C GLN A 303 10.06 4.31 6.52
N ILE A 304 9.82 5.21 7.48
CA ILE A 304 9.95 6.66 7.27
C ILE A 304 11.39 7.01 6.88
N ARG A 305 12.39 6.51 7.62
CA ARG A 305 13.81 6.68 7.30
C ARG A 305 14.12 6.24 5.87
N ASP A 306 13.70 5.06 5.51
CA ASP A 306 13.99 4.47 4.20
C ASP A 306 13.39 5.32 3.08
N VAL A 307 12.14 5.77 3.21
CA VAL A 307 11.50 6.66 2.23
C VAL A 307 12.18 8.03 2.14
N LEU A 308 12.60 8.61 3.26
CA LEU A 308 13.34 9.89 3.26
C LEU A 308 14.72 9.77 2.60
N LEU A 309 15.30 8.57 2.59
CA LEU A 309 16.55 8.23 1.87
C LEU A 309 16.32 7.80 0.41
N GLY A 310 15.07 7.81 -0.08
CA GLY A 310 14.72 7.40 -1.44
C GLY A 310 14.61 5.89 -1.63
N LEU A 311 14.54 5.14 -0.53
CA LEU A 311 14.33 3.69 -0.54
C LEU A 311 12.82 3.35 -0.46
N PRO A 312 12.39 2.18 -0.92
CA PRO A 312 10.98 1.78 -0.86
C PRO A 312 10.52 1.44 0.56
N ALA A 313 9.27 1.77 0.89
CA ALA A 313 8.64 1.31 2.13
C ALA A 313 8.27 -0.18 2.07
N ARG A 314 8.30 -0.85 3.24
CA ARG A 314 7.96 -2.28 3.36
C ARG A 314 6.46 -2.55 3.39
N SER A 315 5.67 -1.66 3.98
CA SER A 315 4.24 -1.85 4.26
C SER A 315 3.42 -0.63 3.84
N ALA A 316 3.47 -0.31 2.53
CA ALA A 316 2.68 0.76 1.97
C ALA A 316 1.19 0.37 1.90
N VAL A 317 0.32 1.17 2.54
CA VAL A 317 -1.13 0.95 2.57
C VAL A 317 -1.78 1.36 1.25
N ASN A 318 -1.29 2.42 0.65
CA ASN A 318 -1.89 3.03 -0.53
C ASN A 318 -1.11 2.83 -1.83
N ILE A 319 -0.18 1.87 -1.84
CA ILE A 319 0.44 1.35 -3.08
C ILE A 319 0.24 -0.17 -3.11
N PRO A 320 -0.83 -0.68 -3.74
CA PRO A 320 -1.08 -2.11 -3.78
C PRO A 320 -0.02 -2.87 -4.58
N GLY A 321 0.42 -4.02 -4.06
CA GLY A 321 1.31 -4.95 -4.76
C GLY A 321 2.79 -4.58 -4.78
N LEU A 322 3.22 -3.51 -4.12
CA LEU A 322 4.61 -3.06 -4.05
C LEU A 322 5.19 -3.28 -2.64
N SER A 323 5.53 -4.52 -2.29
CA SER A 323 6.40 -4.75 -1.12
C SER A 323 7.84 -4.34 -1.43
N ALA A 324 8.63 -4.00 -0.39
CA ALA A 324 10.04 -3.66 -0.54
C ALA A 324 10.84 -4.78 -1.25
N GLU A 325 10.52 -6.05 -0.96
CA GLU A 325 11.14 -7.22 -1.60
C GLU A 325 10.86 -7.26 -3.11
N ILE A 326 9.61 -6.98 -3.51
CA ILE A 326 9.22 -6.90 -4.92
C ILE A 326 9.92 -5.71 -5.60
N MET A 327 9.96 -4.56 -4.95
CA MET A 327 10.63 -3.36 -5.48
C MET A 327 12.12 -3.59 -5.70
N GLU A 328 12.82 -4.18 -4.73
CA GLU A 328 14.26 -4.49 -4.85
C GLU A 328 14.52 -5.47 -5.99
N ARG A 329 13.77 -6.59 -6.04
CA ARG A 329 13.93 -7.63 -7.06
C ARG A 329 13.62 -7.13 -8.47
N LEU A 330 12.60 -6.28 -8.61
CA LEU A 330 12.15 -5.78 -9.91
C LEU A 330 12.71 -4.39 -10.25
N LYS A 331 13.61 -3.84 -9.46
CA LYS A 331 14.12 -2.47 -9.63
C LYS A 331 14.53 -2.12 -11.07
N PRO A 332 15.34 -2.92 -11.79
CA PRO A 332 15.68 -2.60 -13.17
C PRO A 332 14.46 -2.63 -14.11
N ASN A 333 13.52 -3.57 -13.87
CA ASN A 333 12.31 -3.71 -14.66
C ASN A 333 11.35 -2.52 -14.46
N LEU A 334 11.25 -2.02 -13.21
CA LEU A 334 10.44 -0.84 -12.89
C LEU A 334 11.07 0.44 -13.45
N GLN A 335 12.40 0.57 -13.40
CA GLN A 335 13.11 1.66 -14.05
C GLN A 335 12.90 1.65 -15.56
N LEU A 336 12.96 0.47 -16.20
CA LEU A 336 12.64 0.33 -17.61
C LEU A 336 11.20 0.78 -17.90
N ALA A 337 10.24 0.31 -17.13
CA ALA A 337 8.82 0.64 -17.30
C ALA A 337 8.57 2.16 -17.18
N GLU A 338 9.19 2.82 -16.20
CA GLU A 338 9.12 4.28 -16.03
C GLU A 338 9.77 5.01 -17.22
N THR A 339 10.96 4.58 -17.63
CA THR A 339 11.69 5.15 -18.78
C THR A 339 10.89 5.04 -20.07
N LEU A 340 10.30 3.85 -20.34
CA LEU A 340 9.48 3.65 -21.54
C LEU A 340 8.19 4.49 -21.49
N GLY A 341 7.56 4.61 -20.31
CA GLY A 341 6.40 5.47 -20.10
C GLY A 341 6.71 6.94 -20.41
N LEU A 342 7.83 7.45 -19.90
CA LEU A 342 8.29 8.82 -20.15
C LEU A 342 8.66 9.04 -21.62
N LEU A 343 9.35 8.08 -22.22
CA LEU A 343 9.73 8.14 -23.64
C LEU A 343 8.49 8.20 -24.54
N VAL A 344 7.55 7.26 -24.38
CA VAL A 344 6.37 7.22 -25.25
C VAL A 344 5.49 8.44 -25.09
N SER A 345 5.43 9.04 -23.90
CA SER A 345 4.72 10.29 -23.62
C SER A 345 5.27 11.45 -24.45
N GLN A 346 6.59 11.60 -24.49
CA GLN A 346 7.25 12.67 -25.24
C GLN A 346 7.16 12.47 -26.76
N LEU A 347 7.05 11.22 -27.22
CA LEU A 347 6.84 10.90 -28.64
C LEU A 347 5.37 11.04 -29.05
N ALA A 348 4.41 10.89 -28.14
CA ALA A 348 2.97 10.92 -28.45
C ALA A 348 2.47 12.32 -28.84
N GLY A 349 3.05 13.38 -28.30
CA GLY A 349 2.82 14.76 -28.70
C GLY A 349 1.40 15.31 -28.47
N GLY A 350 0.54 14.62 -27.72
CA GLY A 350 -0.85 15.03 -27.50
C GLY A 350 -1.52 14.27 -26.35
N HIS A 351 -2.85 14.38 -26.24
CA HIS A 351 -3.59 13.70 -25.20
C HIS A 351 -3.64 12.19 -25.45
N VAL A 352 -3.16 11.42 -24.48
CA VAL A 352 -3.21 9.95 -24.49
C VAL A 352 -4.55 9.51 -23.89
N LYS A 353 -5.28 8.67 -24.61
CA LYS A 353 -6.58 8.11 -24.20
C LYS A 353 -6.48 6.68 -23.72
N GLU A 354 -5.52 5.94 -24.26
CA GLU A 354 -5.29 4.54 -23.94
C GLU A 354 -3.80 4.22 -23.88
N MET A 355 -3.42 3.38 -22.94
CA MET A 355 -2.08 2.85 -22.76
C MET A 355 -2.15 1.32 -22.66
N GLU A 356 -1.60 0.61 -23.64
CA GLU A 356 -1.47 -0.84 -23.63
C GLU A 356 -0.05 -1.22 -23.18
N LEU A 357 0.05 -2.07 -22.15
CA LEU A 357 1.29 -2.69 -21.72
C LEU A 357 1.29 -4.16 -22.13
N ARG A 358 2.24 -4.55 -22.93
CA ARG A 358 2.43 -5.94 -23.37
C ARG A 358 3.68 -6.52 -22.71
N PHE A 359 3.47 -7.48 -21.82
CA PHE A 359 4.50 -8.22 -21.09
C PHE A 359 4.85 -9.48 -21.87
N GLN A 360 6.10 -9.64 -22.24
CA GLN A 360 6.57 -10.73 -23.11
C GLN A 360 7.64 -11.58 -22.43
N GLY A 361 7.57 -12.90 -22.63
CA GLY A 361 8.54 -13.83 -22.05
C GLY A 361 8.56 -13.80 -20.53
N GLU A 362 9.75 -13.71 -19.92
CA GLU A 362 9.90 -13.70 -18.46
C GLU A 362 9.20 -12.50 -17.78
N PHE A 363 9.09 -11.35 -18.45
CA PHE A 363 8.30 -10.21 -17.94
C PHE A 363 6.84 -10.59 -17.67
N ALA A 364 6.25 -11.50 -18.44
CA ALA A 364 4.85 -11.91 -18.27
C ALA A 364 4.61 -12.71 -16.97
N SER A 365 5.67 -13.34 -16.42
CA SER A 365 5.60 -14.08 -15.16
C SER A 365 5.65 -13.18 -13.91
N HIS A 366 6.05 -11.92 -14.07
CA HIS A 366 6.11 -10.96 -12.97
C HIS A 366 4.73 -10.38 -12.63
N PRO A 367 4.52 -9.88 -11.39
CA PRO A 367 3.35 -9.06 -11.08
C PRO A 367 3.27 -7.85 -12.01
N SER A 368 2.15 -7.68 -12.72
CA SER A 368 2.01 -6.58 -13.70
C SER A 368 1.80 -5.23 -13.05
N GLN A 369 1.06 -5.18 -11.94
CA GLN A 369 0.67 -3.94 -11.27
C GLN A 369 1.83 -2.98 -10.97
N PRO A 370 2.99 -3.42 -10.43
CA PRO A 370 4.14 -2.54 -10.23
C PRO A 370 4.65 -1.88 -11.51
N HIS A 371 4.69 -2.62 -12.61
CA HIS A 371 5.14 -2.12 -13.92
C HIS A 371 4.12 -1.14 -14.51
N VAL A 372 2.82 -1.39 -14.32
CA VAL A 372 1.75 -0.47 -14.74
C VAL A 372 1.91 0.87 -14.02
N ILE A 373 2.09 0.86 -12.70
CA ILE A 373 2.28 2.07 -11.89
C ILE A 373 3.53 2.84 -12.34
N ALA A 374 4.65 2.14 -12.53
CA ALA A 374 5.90 2.75 -13.00
C ALA A 374 5.75 3.38 -14.39
N SER A 375 5.09 2.68 -15.31
CA SER A 375 4.83 3.18 -16.66
C SER A 375 3.91 4.39 -16.67
N LEU A 376 2.86 4.39 -15.84
CA LEU A 376 1.95 5.53 -15.69
C LEU A 376 2.65 6.73 -15.06
N LYS A 377 3.50 6.52 -14.05
CA LYS A 377 4.34 7.58 -13.50
C LYS A 377 5.18 8.19 -14.60
N GLY A 378 5.91 7.40 -15.39
CA GLY A 378 6.70 7.88 -16.51
C GLY A 378 5.87 8.63 -17.54
N LEU A 379 4.71 8.06 -17.97
CA LEU A 379 3.81 8.68 -18.94
C LEU A 379 3.34 10.07 -18.50
N LEU A 380 3.00 10.22 -17.23
CA LEU A 380 2.44 11.46 -16.69
C LEU A 380 3.51 12.48 -16.26
N SER A 381 4.76 12.04 -16.02
CA SER A 381 5.85 12.91 -15.55
C SER A 381 6.17 14.04 -16.53
N ALA A 382 6.04 13.81 -17.84
CA ALA A 382 6.27 14.84 -18.83
C ALA A 382 5.33 16.06 -18.70
N ALA A 383 4.10 15.83 -18.22
CA ALA A 383 3.08 16.89 -18.08
C ALA A 383 2.96 17.40 -16.63
N LEU A 384 3.20 16.57 -15.64
CA LEU A 384 2.92 16.84 -14.22
C LEU A 384 4.19 17.07 -13.39
N GLY A 385 5.36 16.78 -13.93
CA GLY A 385 6.63 16.93 -13.21
C GLY A 385 6.66 16.15 -11.90
N ASP A 386 7.20 16.76 -10.85
CA ASP A 386 7.40 16.14 -9.52
C ASP A 386 6.08 15.90 -8.73
N SER A 387 4.94 16.39 -9.22
CA SER A 387 3.65 16.16 -8.57
C SER A 387 3.13 14.73 -8.77
N ILE A 388 3.69 13.98 -9.74
CA ILE A 388 3.35 12.59 -10.00
C ILE A 388 4.37 11.64 -9.40
N ASN A 389 3.90 10.59 -8.73
CA ASN A 389 4.74 9.58 -8.13
C ASN A 389 4.05 8.20 -8.16
N TYR A 390 4.67 7.17 -7.58
CA TYR A 390 4.11 5.80 -7.54
C TYR A 390 2.79 5.69 -6.76
N VAL A 391 2.50 6.64 -5.86
CA VAL A 391 1.28 6.64 -5.04
C VAL A 391 0.08 7.08 -5.84
N ASN A 392 0.19 8.18 -6.60
CA ASN A 392 -0.94 8.82 -7.28
C ASN A 392 -1.05 8.52 -8.78
N ALA A 393 -0.04 7.90 -9.41
CA ALA A 393 -0.01 7.69 -10.86
C ALA A 393 -1.27 7.00 -11.42
N SER A 394 -1.75 5.95 -10.77
CA SER A 394 -2.95 5.23 -11.21
C SER A 394 -4.24 6.07 -11.07
N LEU A 395 -4.35 6.87 -9.99
CA LEU A 395 -5.49 7.76 -9.78
C LEU A 395 -5.50 8.90 -10.79
N GLU A 396 -4.34 9.51 -11.03
CA GLU A 396 -4.18 10.60 -12.00
C GLU A 396 -4.46 10.13 -13.43
N ALA A 397 -4.02 8.93 -13.81
CA ALA A 397 -4.36 8.34 -15.10
C ALA A 397 -5.87 8.15 -15.26
N LYS A 398 -6.53 7.59 -14.23
CA LYS A 398 -7.99 7.41 -14.21
C LYS A 398 -8.75 8.74 -14.27
N ALA A 399 -8.31 9.75 -13.50
CA ALA A 399 -8.92 11.08 -13.49
C ALA A 399 -8.84 11.77 -14.87
N ARG A 400 -7.79 11.47 -15.66
CA ARG A 400 -7.59 11.95 -17.02
C ARG A 400 -8.25 11.09 -18.09
N GLY A 401 -8.96 10.03 -17.70
CA GLY A 401 -9.66 9.13 -18.62
C GLY A 401 -8.73 8.21 -19.42
N ILE A 402 -7.49 8.00 -18.97
CA ILE A 402 -6.55 7.09 -19.62
C ILE A 402 -6.96 5.65 -19.30
N GLN A 403 -7.33 4.88 -20.32
CA GLN A 403 -7.59 3.45 -20.19
C GLN A 403 -6.27 2.69 -20.22
N VAL A 404 -6.11 1.74 -19.29
CA VAL A 404 -4.92 0.88 -19.22
C VAL A 404 -5.31 -0.54 -19.59
N LEU A 405 -4.60 -1.10 -20.57
CA LEU A 405 -4.77 -2.47 -21.04
C LEU A 405 -3.49 -3.27 -20.76
N GLU A 406 -3.67 -4.47 -20.22
CA GLU A 406 -2.57 -5.39 -19.92
C GLU A 406 -2.68 -6.63 -20.80
N VAL A 407 -1.60 -6.96 -21.51
CA VAL A 407 -1.49 -8.14 -22.35
C VAL A 407 -0.27 -8.95 -21.91
N LYS A 408 -0.45 -10.22 -21.58
CA LYS A 408 0.61 -11.15 -21.20
C LYS A 408 0.86 -12.17 -22.29
N ASP A 409 2.11 -12.33 -22.72
CA ASP A 409 2.56 -13.30 -23.72
C ASP A 409 3.81 -14.03 -23.22
N GLU A 410 3.59 -15.12 -22.51
CA GLU A 410 4.67 -15.98 -21.99
C GLU A 410 5.40 -16.77 -23.07
N SER A 411 4.84 -16.87 -24.27
CA SER A 411 5.40 -17.66 -25.37
C SER A 411 6.51 -16.95 -26.14
N SER A 412 6.59 -15.61 -26.02
CA SER A 412 7.63 -14.81 -26.71
C SER A 412 9.05 -15.20 -26.25
N ARG A 413 9.97 -15.30 -27.21
CA ARG A 413 11.38 -15.66 -26.98
C ARG A 413 12.36 -14.62 -27.56
N ASP A 414 11.88 -13.41 -27.83
CA ASP A 414 12.68 -12.37 -28.51
C ASP A 414 13.88 -11.93 -27.67
N PHE A 415 13.75 -11.98 -26.33
CA PHE A 415 14.82 -11.65 -25.38
C PHE A 415 14.81 -12.65 -24.23
N ALA A 416 16.00 -13.06 -23.75
CA ALA A 416 16.15 -14.06 -22.70
C ALA A 416 15.44 -13.69 -21.37
N GLY A 417 15.47 -12.39 -20.98
CA GLY A 417 14.76 -11.86 -19.81
C GLY A 417 13.35 -11.34 -20.12
N GLY A 418 12.86 -11.54 -21.34
CA GLY A 418 11.60 -10.97 -21.81
C GLY A 418 11.70 -9.49 -22.16
N SER A 419 10.57 -8.89 -22.52
CA SER A 419 10.48 -7.47 -22.86
C SER A 419 9.15 -6.86 -22.40
N LEU A 420 9.16 -5.54 -22.25
CA LEU A 420 7.98 -4.73 -22.03
C LEU A 420 7.76 -3.81 -23.23
N GLN A 421 6.59 -3.89 -23.84
CA GLN A 421 6.13 -2.95 -24.85
C GLN A 421 5.06 -2.05 -24.28
N ILE A 422 5.18 -0.76 -24.49
CA ILE A 422 4.16 0.24 -24.17
C ILE A 422 3.66 0.85 -25.47
N THR A 423 2.34 0.80 -25.67
CA THR A 423 1.68 1.45 -26.80
C THR A 423 0.69 2.46 -26.28
N THR A 424 0.79 3.71 -26.72
CA THR A 424 -0.20 4.77 -26.45
C THR A 424 -1.06 5.03 -27.68
N ARG A 425 -2.36 5.27 -27.45
CA ARG A 425 -3.31 5.70 -28.47
C ARG A 425 -3.90 7.05 -28.05
N GLY A 426 -3.86 8.02 -28.92
CA GLY A 426 -4.29 9.39 -28.60
C GLY A 426 -4.60 10.22 -29.86
N ASP A 427 -4.76 11.52 -29.65
CA ASP A 427 -5.21 12.44 -30.70
C ASP A 427 -4.22 12.60 -31.86
N GLN A 428 -2.92 12.39 -31.62
CA GLN A 428 -1.84 12.47 -32.62
C GLN A 428 -1.45 11.09 -33.21
N GLY A 429 -2.29 10.07 -33.00
CA GLY A 429 -2.06 8.71 -33.48
C GLY A 429 -1.50 7.78 -32.40
N ASN A 430 -0.90 6.69 -32.86
CA ASN A 430 -0.36 5.66 -31.98
C ASN A 430 1.17 5.76 -31.93
N ARG A 431 1.73 5.57 -30.74
CA ARG A 431 3.17 5.41 -30.54
C ARG A 431 3.44 4.12 -29.78
N SER A 432 4.52 3.45 -30.09
CA SER A 432 4.93 2.26 -29.36
C SER A 432 6.43 2.25 -29.09
N VAL A 433 6.79 1.84 -27.88
CA VAL A 433 8.18 1.65 -27.46
C VAL A 433 8.32 0.28 -26.81
N THR A 434 9.41 -0.42 -27.10
CA THR A 434 9.72 -1.71 -26.49
C THR A 434 11.09 -1.64 -25.84
N GLY A 435 11.24 -2.25 -24.69
CA GLY A 435 12.53 -2.34 -24.01
C GLY A 435 12.69 -3.67 -23.30
N ALA A 436 13.93 -3.96 -22.94
CA ALA A 436 14.34 -5.15 -22.20
C ALA A 436 15.42 -4.80 -21.18
N VAL A 437 15.52 -5.61 -20.13
CA VAL A 437 16.61 -5.56 -19.17
C VAL A 437 17.63 -6.64 -19.53
N PHE A 438 18.86 -6.24 -19.75
CA PHE A 438 19.97 -7.13 -20.08
C PHE A 438 20.76 -7.54 -18.84
N ALA A 439 21.72 -8.44 -19.02
CA ALA A 439 22.58 -8.90 -17.93
C ALA A 439 23.24 -7.72 -17.20
N GLY A 440 23.28 -7.79 -15.87
CA GLY A 440 23.79 -6.70 -15.04
C GLY A 440 22.80 -5.56 -14.78
N GLY A 441 21.54 -5.69 -15.20
CA GLY A 441 20.50 -4.68 -14.99
C GLY A 441 20.52 -3.54 -16.02
N GLU A 442 21.21 -3.72 -17.15
CA GLU A 442 21.34 -2.70 -18.18
C GLU A 442 20.01 -2.54 -18.95
N LEU A 443 19.48 -1.32 -18.97
CA LEU A 443 18.25 -1.00 -19.69
C LEU A 443 18.53 -0.76 -21.17
N ARG A 444 17.72 -1.33 -22.05
CA ARG A 444 17.79 -1.11 -23.49
C ARG A 444 16.41 -0.85 -24.08
N ILE A 445 16.31 0.18 -24.91
CA ILE A 445 15.18 0.40 -25.82
C ILE A 445 15.47 -0.42 -27.07
N THR A 446 14.60 -1.39 -27.36
CA THR A 446 14.82 -2.37 -28.43
C THR A 446 13.98 -2.12 -29.67
N SER A 447 12.91 -1.31 -29.56
CA SER A 447 12.08 -0.91 -30.71
C SER A 447 11.37 0.41 -30.42
N ILE A 448 11.21 1.25 -31.44
CA ILE A 448 10.35 2.44 -31.45
C ILE A 448 9.48 2.38 -32.71
N ASP A 449 8.16 2.46 -32.57
CA ASP A 449 7.16 2.36 -33.66
C ASP A 449 7.40 1.12 -34.56
N ALA A 450 7.78 0.01 -33.91
CA ALA A 450 8.14 -1.27 -34.55
C ALA A 450 9.39 -1.17 -35.45
N TYR A 451 10.20 -0.12 -35.36
CA TYR A 451 11.54 -0.09 -35.94
C TYR A 451 12.55 -0.65 -34.93
N PRO A 452 13.34 -1.66 -35.31
CA PRO A 452 14.32 -2.23 -34.40
C PRO A 452 15.46 -1.22 -34.15
N VAL A 453 15.78 -1.03 -32.88
CA VAL A 453 16.90 -0.20 -32.41
C VAL A 453 17.61 -0.92 -31.26
N ASN A 454 18.74 -0.42 -30.83
CA ASN A 454 19.42 -0.91 -29.62
C ASN A 454 20.05 0.28 -28.89
N VAL A 455 19.25 0.97 -28.10
CA VAL A 455 19.59 2.25 -27.48
C VAL A 455 19.68 2.10 -25.97
N THR A 456 20.80 2.52 -25.38
CA THR A 456 20.88 2.77 -23.93
C THR A 456 20.18 4.12 -23.65
N PRO A 457 19.20 4.18 -22.75
CA PRO A 457 18.60 5.45 -22.34
C PRO A 457 19.66 6.42 -21.83
N SER A 458 19.60 7.68 -22.23
CA SER A 458 20.47 8.76 -21.77
C SER A 458 19.63 9.99 -21.42
N SER A 459 20.19 10.90 -20.61
CA SER A 459 19.48 12.09 -20.11
C SER A 459 18.92 12.98 -21.21
N HIS A 460 19.63 13.06 -22.34
CA HIS A 460 19.17 13.81 -23.50
C HIS A 460 19.30 12.94 -24.75
N MET A 461 18.22 12.87 -25.51
CA MET A 461 18.20 12.15 -26.78
C MET A 461 17.45 12.97 -27.84
N LEU A 462 17.77 12.71 -29.09
CA LEU A 462 17.02 13.19 -30.24
C LEU A 462 16.48 11.99 -31.00
N PHE A 463 15.17 11.86 -31.06
CA PHE A 463 14.49 10.91 -31.94
C PHE A 463 14.13 11.61 -33.25
N THR A 464 14.42 10.96 -34.41
CA THR A 464 13.94 11.41 -35.73
C THR A 464 13.32 10.25 -36.49
N ARG A 465 12.29 10.57 -37.26
CA ARG A 465 11.79 9.70 -38.33
C ARG A 465 12.12 10.34 -39.66
N HIS A 466 12.72 9.60 -40.56
CA HIS A 466 13.26 10.10 -41.81
C HIS A 466 13.21 9.05 -42.91
N ARG A 467 13.38 9.51 -44.15
CA ARG A 467 13.60 8.60 -45.27
C ARG A 467 15.06 8.13 -45.30
N ASP A 468 15.29 6.83 -45.45
CA ASP A 468 16.64 6.26 -45.50
C ASP A 468 17.34 6.69 -46.83
N MET A 469 18.06 7.81 -46.78
CA MET A 469 18.74 8.41 -47.90
C MET A 469 20.23 8.66 -47.60
N PRO A 470 21.13 8.50 -48.60
CA PRO A 470 22.52 8.92 -48.44
C PRO A 470 22.64 10.40 -48.07
N GLY A 471 23.51 10.72 -47.11
CA GLY A 471 23.81 12.08 -46.69
C GLY A 471 23.02 12.61 -45.51
N ILE A 472 21.87 12.02 -45.15
CA ILE A 472 21.01 12.56 -44.07
C ILE A 472 21.72 12.55 -42.71
N ILE A 473 22.46 11.45 -42.41
CA ILE A 473 23.27 11.34 -41.18
C ILE A 473 24.35 12.40 -41.14
N GLY A 474 25.02 12.65 -42.28
CA GLY A 474 26.06 13.67 -42.39
C GLY A 474 25.53 15.07 -42.18
N GLN A 475 24.39 15.42 -42.79
CA GLN A 475 23.74 16.73 -42.64
C GLN A 475 23.33 16.95 -41.17
N LEU A 476 22.69 15.98 -40.53
CA LEU A 476 22.30 16.09 -39.14
C LEU A 476 23.52 16.19 -38.21
N GLY A 477 24.55 15.37 -38.41
CA GLY A 477 25.77 15.42 -37.61
C GLY A 477 26.52 16.76 -37.75
N SER A 478 26.63 17.30 -39.00
CA SER A 478 27.22 18.63 -39.22
C SER A 478 26.43 19.73 -38.54
N LEU A 479 25.10 19.73 -38.69
CA LEU A 479 24.22 20.71 -38.06
C LEU A 479 24.33 20.73 -36.53
N LEU A 480 24.36 19.53 -35.88
CA LEU A 480 24.55 19.42 -34.43
C LEU A 480 25.95 19.92 -34.02
N GLY A 481 26.99 19.56 -34.77
CA GLY A 481 28.37 20.00 -34.52
C GLY A 481 28.56 21.52 -34.66
N GLU A 482 27.94 22.18 -35.67
CA GLU A 482 27.93 23.61 -35.82
C GLU A 482 27.29 24.38 -34.65
N HIS A 483 26.40 23.70 -33.93
CA HIS A 483 25.74 24.23 -32.73
C HIS A 483 26.36 23.71 -31.41
N ASN A 484 27.58 23.14 -31.48
CA ASN A 484 28.30 22.56 -30.32
C ASN A 484 27.52 21.48 -29.54
N VAL A 485 26.61 20.77 -30.18
CA VAL A 485 25.94 19.60 -29.58
C VAL A 485 26.73 18.35 -29.92
N ASN A 486 27.30 17.71 -28.87
CA ASN A 486 28.05 16.46 -29.02
C ASN A 486 27.13 15.25 -29.12
N ILE A 487 27.45 14.32 -30.02
CA ILE A 487 26.74 13.07 -30.20
C ILE A 487 27.50 11.95 -29.46
N ALA A 488 26.94 11.46 -28.36
CA ALA A 488 27.51 10.38 -27.56
C ALA A 488 27.24 9.00 -28.18
N SER A 489 26.09 8.83 -28.83
CA SER A 489 25.71 7.58 -29.49
C SER A 489 24.72 7.84 -30.63
N MET A 490 24.65 6.94 -31.60
CA MET A 490 23.70 7.00 -32.70
C MET A 490 23.27 5.59 -33.10
N GLN A 491 21.97 5.41 -33.25
CA GLN A 491 21.36 4.19 -33.76
C GLN A 491 20.35 4.50 -34.85
N VAL A 492 20.40 3.74 -35.94
CA VAL A 492 19.44 3.83 -37.06
C VAL A 492 18.69 2.51 -37.16
N GLY A 493 17.37 2.58 -37.02
CA GLY A 493 16.45 1.47 -37.21
C GLY A 493 15.72 1.58 -38.55
N ARG A 494 15.72 0.52 -39.34
CA ARG A 494 14.99 0.46 -40.63
C ARG A 494 14.35 -0.89 -40.83
N LYS A 495 13.20 -0.92 -41.50
CA LYS A 495 12.51 -2.16 -41.91
C LYS A 495 12.85 -2.56 -43.34
N ILE A 496 13.02 -1.60 -44.22
CA ILE A 496 13.25 -1.76 -45.66
C ILE A 496 14.36 -0.81 -46.10
N VAL A 497 15.28 -1.26 -46.94
CA VAL A 497 16.34 -0.42 -47.51
C VAL A 497 15.73 0.72 -48.34
N ARG A 498 16.16 1.94 -48.09
CA ARG A 498 15.65 3.19 -48.73
C ARG A 498 14.17 3.50 -48.43
N GLY A 499 13.60 2.81 -47.42
CA GLY A 499 12.27 3.12 -46.91
C GLY A 499 12.29 4.18 -45.80
N ASP A 500 11.26 4.20 -44.98
CA ASP A 500 11.27 4.99 -43.77
C ASP A 500 12.17 4.35 -42.71
N ALA A 501 12.88 5.18 -41.97
CA ALA A 501 13.79 4.81 -40.90
C ALA A 501 13.58 5.72 -39.69
N VAL A 502 14.01 5.23 -38.54
CA VAL A 502 14.13 6.04 -37.31
C VAL A 502 15.61 6.17 -36.95
N MET A 503 15.96 7.27 -36.36
CA MET A 503 17.29 7.46 -35.81
C MET A 503 17.16 8.01 -34.39
N VAL A 504 17.92 7.45 -33.48
CA VAL A 504 18.00 7.88 -32.07
C VAL A 504 19.44 8.25 -31.78
N LEU A 505 19.64 9.49 -31.39
CA LEU A 505 20.93 10.00 -30.95
C LEU A 505 20.90 10.24 -29.44
N GLY A 506 21.90 9.72 -28.72
CA GLY A 506 22.23 10.18 -27.38
C GLY A 506 23.13 11.43 -27.52
N ILE A 507 22.77 12.51 -26.86
CA ILE A 507 23.46 13.79 -26.92
C ILE A 507 23.79 14.30 -25.52
N ASP A 508 24.84 15.12 -25.39
CA ASP A 508 25.29 15.60 -24.09
C ASP A 508 24.46 16.78 -23.58
N ASP A 509 23.90 17.59 -24.46
CA ASP A 509 23.16 18.81 -24.12
C ASP A 509 21.72 18.81 -24.70
N PRO A 510 20.78 19.50 -24.07
CA PRO A 510 19.42 19.62 -24.59
C PRO A 510 19.39 20.43 -25.91
N ILE A 511 18.53 20.02 -26.84
CA ILE A 511 18.36 20.70 -28.13
C ILE A 511 17.50 21.97 -27.97
N PRO A 512 18.02 23.17 -28.29
CA PRO A 512 17.22 24.38 -28.32
C PRO A 512 16.13 24.34 -29.41
N ALA A 513 15.01 25.02 -29.19
CA ALA A 513 13.89 25.02 -30.13
C ALA A 513 14.28 25.49 -31.55
N SER A 514 15.21 26.47 -31.68
CA SER A 514 15.73 26.91 -32.95
C SER A 514 16.50 25.83 -33.72
N LEU A 515 17.32 25.06 -33.01
CA LEU A 515 18.06 23.94 -33.58
C LEU A 515 17.12 22.81 -34.00
N LEU A 516 16.09 22.52 -33.19
CA LEU A 516 15.06 21.52 -33.53
C LEU A 516 14.35 21.88 -34.85
N GLN A 517 14.03 23.14 -35.07
CA GLN A 517 13.44 23.61 -36.34
C GLN A 517 14.40 23.43 -37.52
N ALA A 518 15.68 23.67 -37.32
CA ALA A 518 16.69 23.42 -38.32
C ALA A 518 16.86 21.94 -38.65
N VAL A 519 16.77 21.04 -37.63
CA VAL A 519 16.76 19.59 -37.83
C VAL A 519 15.54 19.17 -38.68
N ILE A 520 14.34 19.64 -38.34
CA ILE A 520 13.11 19.33 -39.09
C ILE A 520 13.19 19.81 -40.54
N ALA A 521 13.91 20.90 -40.81
CA ALA A 521 14.08 21.44 -42.14
C ALA A 521 15.04 20.66 -43.05
N ILE A 522 15.78 19.67 -42.51
CA ILE A 522 16.65 18.79 -43.31
C ILE A 522 15.77 17.95 -44.24
N GLU A 523 16.08 17.97 -45.54
CA GLU A 523 15.35 17.17 -46.53
C GLU A 523 15.36 15.69 -46.20
N GLY A 524 14.17 15.09 -46.13
CA GLY A 524 13.98 13.67 -45.76
C GLY A 524 13.66 13.45 -44.29
N ILE A 525 13.83 14.41 -43.40
CA ILE A 525 13.31 14.31 -42.02
C ILE A 525 11.81 14.61 -42.02
N GLN A 526 11.04 13.69 -41.48
CA GLN A 526 9.58 13.77 -41.38
C GLN A 526 9.13 14.29 -40.02
N GLU A 527 9.82 13.90 -38.96
CA GLU A 527 9.60 14.35 -37.59
C GLU A 527 10.89 14.30 -36.77
N ALA A 528 10.99 15.15 -35.78
CA ALA A 528 12.08 15.15 -34.79
C ALA A 528 11.53 15.53 -33.41
N HIS A 529 11.91 14.75 -32.39
CA HIS A 529 11.51 14.96 -31.01
C HIS A 529 12.74 14.95 -30.10
N PRO A 530 13.00 16.06 -29.38
CA PRO A 530 13.94 16.00 -28.25
C PRO A 530 13.29 15.20 -27.12
N VAL A 531 14.08 14.34 -26.51
CA VAL A 531 13.65 13.47 -25.40
C VAL A 531 14.57 13.71 -24.22
N ALA A 532 13.99 13.95 -23.04
CA ALA A 532 14.70 14.05 -21.76
C ALA A 532 14.23 12.91 -20.82
N LEU A 533 15.17 12.06 -20.37
CA LEU A 533 14.87 10.92 -19.51
C LEU A 533 15.49 11.08 -18.12
#